data_34959aa7b0339a457f7eb01263dea733
#
_entry.id   34959aa7b0339a457f7eb01263dea733
#
_cell.length_a   1.000
_cell.length_b   1.000
_cell.length_c   1.000
_cell.angle_alpha   90.00
_cell.angle_beta   90.00
_cell.angle_gamma   90.00
#
_symmetry.space_group_name_H-M   'P 1'
#
loop_
_entity.id
_entity.type
_entity.pdbx_description
1 polymer ?
#
loop_
_entity_poly.entity_id
_entity_poly.type
_entity_poly.pdbx_seq_one_letter_code
_entity_poly.pdbx_strand_id
1 'polypeptide(L)'
;MRRVCPKCDVPLFVLHFRDLDVDFCHQCRGLWLDAGELEAIMTRTGAHTNDPLLGFQKQAGTEPKGRPHLCPRCDTALHEIQVEHAGSPTLTLDKCPRGHGLWFDDHELQQLLAMFPPDSGAGNTIELLNELFGVQSKP
;
A
#
# COMPACT_ATOMS: atom_id res chain seq x y z
N MET A 1 0.87 -7.50 -20.30
CA MET A 1 -0.31 -6.82 -19.77
C MET A 1 0.12 -5.55 -19.06
N ARG A 2 -0.50 -4.44 -19.40
CA ARG A 2 -0.17 -3.18 -18.78
C ARG A 2 -0.97 -2.98 -17.51
N ARG A 3 -0.30 -2.53 -16.44
CA ARG A 3 -0.99 -2.20 -15.22
C ARG A 3 -1.34 -0.72 -15.24
N VAL A 4 -2.55 -0.41 -14.84
CA VAL A 4 -3.10 0.93 -14.91
C VAL A 4 -3.53 1.35 -13.51
N CYS A 5 -3.28 2.63 -13.19
CA CYS A 5 -3.68 3.18 -11.90
C CYS A 5 -5.19 3.06 -11.72
N PRO A 6 -5.64 2.51 -10.58
CA PRO A 6 -7.08 2.37 -10.33
C PRO A 6 -7.84 3.69 -10.32
N LYS A 7 -7.16 4.79 -10.01
CA LYS A 7 -7.82 6.08 -9.86
C LYS A 7 -7.63 7.02 -11.05
N CYS A 8 -6.47 6.94 -11.70
CA CYS A 8 -6.13 7.91 -12.74
C CYS A 8 -6.25 7.34 -14.15
N ASP A 9 -6.36 6.03 -14.30
CA ASP A 9 -6.43 5.36 -15.59
C ASP A 9 -5.20 5.61 -16.46
N VAL A 10 -4.06 5.88 -15.83
CA VAL A 10 -2.79 6.03 -16.56
C VAL A 10 -1.90 4.84 -16.21
N PRO A 11 -0.95 4.49 -17.08
CA PRO A 11 -0.06 3.36 -16.80
C PRO A 11 0.74 3.58 -15.52
N LEU A 12 0.91 2.54 -14.75
CA LEU A 12 1.77 2.57 -13.57
C LEU A 12 3.23 2.44 -14.00
N PHE A 13 4.11 3.12 -13.29
CA PHE A 13 5.55 2.98 -13.46
C PHE A 13 6.04 1.92 -12.49
N VAL A 14 6.97 1.08 -12.93
CA VAL A 14 7.58 0.09 -12.05
C VAL A 14 8.86 0.68 -11.51
N LEU A 15 8.95 0.77 -10.20
CA LEU A 15 10.18 1.18 -9.52
C LEU A 15 10.86 -0.06 -8.98
N HIS A 16 12.14 -0.20 -9.32
CA HIS A 16 12.93 -1.33 -8.87
C HIS A 16 13.72 -0.94 -7.63
N PHE A 17 13.59 -1.71 -6.58
CA PHE A 17 14.37 -1.53 -5.38
C PHE A 17 14.94 -2.88 -5.00
N ARG A 18 16.25 -3.05 -5.20
CA ARG A 18 16.92 -4.33 -5.02
C ARG A 18 16.20 -5.37 -5.88
N ASP A 19 15.62 -6.41 -5.29
CA ASP A 19 14.91 -7.43 -6.05
C ASP A 19 13.39 -7.26 -5.97
N LEU A 20 12.93 -6.07 -5.58
CA LEU A 20 11.51 -5.78 -5.46
C LEU A 20 11.07 -4.80 -6.53
N ASP A 21 9.88 -5.03 -7.06
CA ASP A 21 9.25 -4.12 -8.00
C ASP A 21 8.00 -3.55 -7.37
N VAL A 22 7.87 -2.22 -7.41
CA VAL A 22 6.71 -1.53 -6.84
C VAL A 22 6.06 -0.71 -7.95
N ASP A 23 4.76 -0.85 -8.11
CA ASP A 23 4.01 -0.10 -9.12
C ASP A 23 3.57 1.23 -8.54
N PHE A 24 3.85 2.30 -9.24
CA PHE A 24 3.68 3.66 -8.75
C PHE A 24 2.97 4.52 -9.78
N CYS A 25 2.00 5.31 -9.34
CA CYS A 25 1.33 6.28 -10.20
C CYS A 25 1.97 7.64 -10.02
N HIS A 26 2.56 8.18 -11.10
CA HIS A 26 3.21 9.48 -11.03
C HIS A 26 2.20 10.62 -10.92
N GLN A 27 0.95 10.38 -11.23
CA GLN A 27 -0.07 11.43 -11.22
C GLN A 27 -0.70 11.60 -9.85
N CYS A 28 -1.19 10.53 -9.23
CA CYS A 28 -1.80 10.62 -7.90
C CYS A 28 -0.85 10.21 -6.78
N ARG A 29 0.32 9.66 -7.14
CA ARG A 29 1.36 9.22 -6.22
C ARG A 29 0.95 8.03 -5.36
N GLY A 30 -0.04 7.28 -5.81
CA GLY A 30 -0.44 6.06 -5.15
C GLY A 30 0.48 4.90 -5.51
N LEU A 31 0.39 3.84 -4.70
CA LEU A 31 1.22 2.65 -4.85
C LEU A 31 0.36 1.40 -4.92
N TRP A 32 0.73 0.49 -5.80
CA TRP A 32 0.16 -0.86 -5.79
C TRP A 32 1.22 -1.83 -5.31
N LEU A 33 0.88 -2.60 -4.28
CA LEU A 33 1.74 -3.68 -3.79
C LEU A 33 1.08 -5.01 -4.07
N ASP A 34 1.76 -5.87 -4.83
CA ASP A 34 1.29 -7.24 -5.01
C ASP A 34 1.31 -7.97 -3.66
N ALA A 35 0.52 -9.03 -3.56
CA ALA A 35 0.46 -9.82 -2.33
C ALA A 35 1.86 -10.24 -1.90
N GLY A 36 2.18 -9.98 -0.63
CA GLY A 36 3.48 -10.33 -0.06
C GLY A 36 4.54 -9.25 -0.20
N GLU A 37 4.32 -8.23 -1.05
CA GLU A 37 5.35 -7.21 -1.24
C GLU A 37 5.50 -6.29 -0.02
N LEU A 38 4.42 -6.06 0.72
CA LEU A 38 4.53 -5.25 1.92
C LEU A 38 5.50 -5.87 2.91
N GLU A 39 5.33 -7.14 3.19
CA GLU A 39 6.21 -7.85 4.10
C GLU A 39 7.64 -7.91 3.56
N ALA A 40 7.77 -8.07 2.24
CA ALA A 40 9.09 -8.12 1.63
C ALA A 40 9.84 -6.79 1.79
N ILE A 41 9.15 -5.67 1.58
CA ILE A 41 9.75 -4.35 1.76
C ILE A 41 10.16 -4.14 3.21
N MET A 42 9.26 -4.50 4.14
CA MET A 42 9.56 -4.35 5.57
C MET A 42 10.77 -5.18 5.96
N THR A 43 10.84 -6.43 5.48
CA THR A 43 11.98 -7.30 5.80
C THR A 43 13.29 -6.71 5.30
N ARG A 44 13.28 -6.13 4.10
CA ARG A 44 14.51 -5.56 3.53
C ARG A 44 15.03 -4.34 4.27
N THR A 45 14.15 -3.68 5.01
CA THR A 45 14.55 -2.52 5.79
C THR A 45 14.75 -2.86 7.26
N GLY A 46 14.67 -4.15 7.63
CA GLY A 46 14.90 -4.60 8.98
C GLY A 46 13.68 -4.54 9.89
N ALA A 47 12.50 -4.32 9.32
CA ALA A 47 11.28 -4.28 10.12
C ALA A 47 10.79 -5.69 10.42
N HIS A 48 10.13 -5.85 11.56
CA HIS A 48 9.55 -7.13 11.94
C HIS A 48 8.21 -7.30 11.24
N THR A 49 7.94 -8.52 10.78
CA THR A 49 6.70 -8.80 10.03
C THR A 49 5.78 -9.77 10.76
N ASN A 50 6.01 -9.98 12.07
CA ASN A 50 5.15 -10.86 12.85
C ASN A 50 4.13 -10.11 13.70
N ASP A 51 3.96 -8.81 13.48
CA ASP A 51 3.02 -8.01 14.25
C ASP A 51 1.58 -8.36 13.84
N PRO A 52 0.68 -8.55 14.82
CA PRO A 52 -0.73 -8.85 14.50
C PRO A 52 -1.41 -7.80 13.64
N LEU A 53 -0.90 -6.56 13.61
CA LEU A 53 -1.47 -5.52 12.78
C LEU A 53 -1.51 -5.92 11.31
N LEU A 54 -0.54 -6.73 10.84
CA LEU A 54 -0.52 -7.18 9.45
C LEU A 54 -1.69 -8.09 9.11
N GLY A 55 -2.43 -8.57 10.11
CA GLY A 55 -3.62 -9.37 9.88
C GLY A 55 -4.75 -8.64 9.16
N PHE A 56 -4.66 -7.29 9.03
CA PHE A 56 -5.69 -6.55 8.30
C PHE A 56 -5.86 -7.08 6.88
N GLN A 57 -4.83 -7.67 6.31
CA GLN A 57 -4.87 -8.15 4.93
C GLN A 57 -5.80 -9.34 4.74
N LYS A 58 -6.23 -9.98 5.83
CA LYS A 58 -7.15 -11.11 5.77
C LYS A 58 -8.61 -10.69 5.68
N GLN A 59 -8.90 -9.41 5.83
CA GLN A 59 -10.28 -8.93 5.73
C GLN A 59 -10.80 -9.14 4.31
N ALA A 60 -12.07 -9.55 4.20
CA ALA A 60 -12.68 -9.68 2.89
C ALA A 60 -12.97 -8.32 2.26
N GLY A 61 -13.17 -7.33 3.11
CA GLY A 61 -13.50 -5.99 2.64
C GLY A 61 -14.95 -5.87 2.24
N THR A 62 -15.33 -4.65 1.89
CA THR A 62 -16.70 -4.33 1.47
C THR A 62 -16.65 -3.76 0.07
N GLU A 63 -17.73 -3.98 -0.68
CA GLU A 63 -17.81 -3.41 -2.02
C GLU A 63 -17.78 -1.89 -1.94
N PRO A 64 -17.14 -1.24 -2.92
CA PRO A 64 -17.03 0.20 -2.91
C PRO A 64 -18.36 0.85 -3.14
N LYS A 65 -18.55 2.03 -2.56
CA LYS A 65 -19.70 2.86 -2.86
C LYS A 65 -19.30 3.83 -3.95
N GLY A 66 -20.17 4.01 -4.93
CA GLY A 66 -19.91 4.90 -6.03
C GLY A 66 -19.04 4.27 -7.10
N ARG A 67 -18.20 5.07 -7.75
CA ARG A 67 -17.40 4.61 -8.87
C ARG A 67 -16.34 3.63 -8.40
N PRO A 68 -16.31 2.41 -8.95
CA PRO A 68 -15.32 1.44 -8.52
C PRO A 68 -13.93 1.77 -9.06
N HIS A 69 -12.91 1.41 -8.27
CA HIS A 69 -11.52 1.43 -8.71
C HIS A 69 -11.14 0.00 -9.00
N LEU A 70 -10.43 -0.23 -10.09
CA LEU A 70 -10.19 -1.59 -10.56
C LEU A 70 -8.79 -2.06 -10.22
N CYS A 71 -8.69 -3.35 -9.88
CA CYS A 71 -7.40 -3.99 -9.60
C CYS A 71 -6.51 -3.90 -10.84
N PRO A 72 -5.26 -3.42 -10.71
CA PRO A 72 -4.36 -3.33 -11.86
C PRO A 72 -4.04 -4.67 -12.49
N ARG A 73 -4.26 -5.78 -11.78
CA ARG A 73 -3.92 -7.08 -12.30
C ARG A 73 -5.08 -7.83 -12.93
N CYS A 74 -6.31 -7.62 -12.45
CA CYS A 74 -7.42 -8.45 -12.92
C CYS A 74 -8.68 -7.66 -13.26
N ASP A 75 -8.65 -6.33 -13.13
CA ASP A 75 -9.77 -5.44 -13.46
C ASP A 75 -11.03 -5.68 -12.65
N THR A 76 -10.94 -6.46 -11.58
CA THR A 76 -12.05 -6.61 -10.64
C THR A 76 -12.10 -5.40 -9.73
N ALA A 77 -13.30 -4.95 -9.38
CA ALA A 77 -13.47 -3.81 -8.49
C ALA A 77 -12.79 -4.09 -7.15
N LEU A 78 -12.00 -3.12 -6.67
CA LEU A 78 -11.33 -3.23 -5.39
C LEU A 78 -12.35 -3.07 -4.27
N HIS A 79 -12.13 -3.80 -3.18
CA HIS A 79 -12.96 -3.71 -1.97
C HIS A 79 -12.25 -2.87 -0.93
N GLU A 80 -13.01 -2.19 -0.10
CA GLU A 80 -12.45 -1.38 0.96
C GLU A 80 -12.25 -2.22 2.21
N ILE A 81 -11.09 -2.06 2.83
CA ILE A 81 -10.78 -2.67 4.13
C ILE A 81 -10.38 -1.58 5.10
N GLN A 82 -10.58 -1.85 6.38
CA GLN A 82 -10.29 -0.88 7.43
C GLN A 82 -9.13 -1.36 8.29
N VAL A 83 -8.18 -0.47 8.53
CA VAL A 83 -7.09 -0.75 9.45
C VAL A 83 -7.30 0.15 10.66
N GLU A 84 -7.49 -0.48 11.81
CA GLU A 84 -7.74 0.25 13.05
C GLU A 84 -6.65 -0.06 14.05
N HIS A 85 -6.20 0.97 14.73
CA HIS A 85 -5.17 0.84 15.74
C HIS A 85 -5.40 1.92 16.79
N ALA A 86 -5.35 1.54 18.06
CA ALA A 86 -5.60 2.47 19.14
C ALA A 86 -4.69 3.68 19.04
N GLY A 87 -5.26 4.87 19.16
CA GLY A 87 -4.50 6.11 19.11
C GLY A 87 -4.25 6.65 17.70
N SER A 88 -4.73 5.96 16.67
CA SER A 88 -4.57 6.38 15.29
C SER A 88 -5.92 6.50 14.61
N PRO A 89 -6.06 7.41 13.64
CA PRO A 89 -7.29 7.43 12.84
C PRO A 89 -7.42 6.14 12.04
N THR A 90 -8.66 5.75 11.77
CA THR A 90 -8.90 4.58 10.94
C THR A 90 -8.40 4.86 9.52
N LEU A 91 -7.68 3.88 8.97
CA LEU A 91 -7.13 3.98 7.63
C LEU A 91 -7.94 3.06 6.72
N THR A 92 -8.44 3.60 5.60
CA THR A 92 -9.19 2.81 4.63
C THR A 92 -8.29 2.54 3.44
N LEU A 93 -8.11 1.26 3.13
CA LEU A 93 -7.28 0.83 2.02
C LEU A 93 -8.14 0.06 1.02
N ASP A 94 -7.64 -0.04 -0.21
CA ASP A 94 -8.32 -0.80 -1.25
C ASP A 94 -7.58 -2.12 -1.48
N LYS A 95 -8.36 -3.19 -1.55
CA LYS A 95 -7.82 -4.55 -1.67
C LYS A 95 -8.51 -5.28 -2.81
N CYS A 96 -7.72 -6.03 -3.60
CA CYS A 96 -8.32 -6.90 -4.60
C CYS A 96 -9.03 -8.06 -3.91
N PRO A 97 -10.34 -8.26 -4.15
CA PRO A 97 -11.06 -9.36 -3.51
C PRO A 97 -10.56 -10.72 -3.95
N ARG A 98 -9.79 -10.78 -5.04
CA ARG A 98 -9.20 -12.02 -5.53
C ARG A 98 -7.79 -12.25 -4.98
N GLY A 99 -7.33 -11.38 -4.08
CA GLY A 99 -6.07 -11.59 -3.38
C GLY A 99 -4.82 -11.15 -4.11
N HIS A 100 -4.94 -10.31 -5.13
CA HIS A 100 -3.77 -9.92 -5.91
C HIS A 100 -2.91 -8.87 -5.23
N GLY A 101 -3.47 -8.06 -4.35
CA GLY A 101 -2.67 -7.05 -3.66
C GLY A 101 -3.48 -5.93 -3.07
N LEU A 102 -2.78 -4.85 -2.74
CA LEU A 102 -3.33 -3.69 -2.05
C LEU A 102 -2.98 -2.41 -2.79
N TRP A 103 -3.91 -1.46 -2.80
CA TRP A 103 -3.66 -0.12 -3.32
C TRP A 103 -3.58 0.86 -2.15
N PHE A 104 -2.52 1.66 -2.14
CA PHE A 104 -2.30 2.70 -1.15
C PHE A 104 -2.34 4.05 -1.85
N ASP A 105 -3.20 4.95 -1.40
CA ASP A 105 -3.15 6.33 -1.86
C ASP A 105 -1.89 7.01 -1.33
N ASP A 106 -1.63 8.21 -1.85
CA ASP A 106 -0.44 8.96 -1.47
C ASP A 106 -0.30 9.02 0.06
N HIS A 107 0.86 8.59 0.58
CA HIS A 107 1.23 8.58 1.99
C HIS A 107 0.49 7.57 2.86
N GLU A 108 -0.45 6.80 2.33
CA GLU A 108 -1.18 5.84 3.15
C GLU A 108 -0.30 4.71 3.65
N LEU A 109 0.68 4.29 2.84
CA LEU A 109 1.59 3.25 3.30
C LEU A 109 2.41 3.74 4.49
N GLN A 110 2.89 4.99 4.43
CA GLN A 110 3.61 5.57 5.55
C GLN A 110 2.72 5.68 6.78
N GLN A 111 1.45 6.02 6.60
CA GLN A 111 0.51 6.08 7.71
C GLN A 111 0.30 4.71 8.35
N LEU A 112 0.19 3.67 7.52
CA LEU A 112 0.07 2.30 8.03
C LEU A 112 1.30 1.93 8.85
N LEU A 113 2.49 2.19 8.30
CA LEU A 113 3.73 1.82 8.96
C LEU A 113 3.92 2.57 10.28
N ALA A 114 3.39 3.79 10.37
CA ALA A 114 3.47 4.57 11.61
C ALA A 114 2.61 3.97 12.72
N MET A 115 1.70 3.06 12.42
CA MET A 115 0.89 2.39 13.43
C MET A 115 1.64 1.27 14.13
N PHE A 116 2.77 0.82 13.57
CA PHE A 116 3.55 -0.24 14.20
C PHE A 116 4.31 0.30 15.40
N PRO A 117 4.68 -0.57 16.36
CA PRO A 117 5.44 -0.12 17.52
C PRO A 117 6.76 0.55 17.13
N PRO A 118 7.23 1.52 17.93
CA PRO A 118 8.47 2.24 17.57
C PRO A 118 9.69 1.34 17.42
N ASP A 119 9.72 0.21 18.12
CA ASP A 119 10.88 -0.71 18.06
C ASP A 119 10.71 -1.78 16.98
N SER A 120 9.69 -1.67 16.13
CA SER A 120 9.43 -2.68 15.11
C SER A 120 10.38 -2.58 13.92
N GLY A 121 11.05 -1.45 13.74
CA GLY A 121 11.84 -1.19 12.54
C GLY A 121 11.05 -0.56 11.41
N ALA A 122 9.73 -0.36 11.59
CA ALA A 122 8.91 0.22 10.52
C ALA A 122 9.36 1.63 10.13
N GLY A 123 10.00 2.36 11.05
CA GLY A 123 10.53 3.68 10.72
C GLY A 123 11.56 3.64 9.60
N ASN A 124 12.35 2.58 9.54
CA ASN A 124 13.32 2.42 8.45
C ASN A 124 12.60 2.26 7.11
N THR A 125 11.48 1.53 7.12
CA THR A 125 10.70 1.35 5.90
C THR A 125 10.12 2.68 5.45
N ILE A 126 9.62 3.50 6.40
CA ILE A 126 9.08 4.82 6.08
C ILE A 126 10.15 5.69 5.44
N GLU A 127 11.37 5.66 5.99
CA GLU A 127 12.47 6.45 5.44
C GLU A 127 12.79 6.05 4.01
N LEU A 128 12.81 4.74 3.75
CA LEU A 128 13.06 4.26 2.40
C LEU A 128 11.99 4.74 1.43
N LEU A 129 10.73 4.64 1.82
CA LEU A 129 9.63 5.06 0.95
C LEU A 129 9.71 6.55 0.65
N ASN A 130 10.07 7.35 1.65
CA ASN A 130 10.23 8.78 1.45
C ASN A 130 11.37 9.07 0.48
N GLU A 131 12.44 8.30 0.52
CA GLU A 131 13.54 8.46 -0.43
C GLU A 131 13.14 8.09 -1.85
N LEU A 132 12.42 6.99 -1.99
CA LEU A 132 12.04 6.50 -3.31
C LEU A 132 10.98 7.38 -3.99
N PHE A 133 10.02 7.86 -3.21
CA PHE A 133 8.87 8.56 -3.78
C PHE A 133 8.84 10.03 -3.43
N GLY A 134 9.85 10.52 -2.72
CA GLY A 134 9.93 11.90 -2.29
C GLY A 134 9.07 12.18 -1.09
N VAL A 135 9.48 13.18 -0.30
CA VAL A 135 8.70 13.67 0.81
C VAL A 135 7.84 14.79 0.28
N GLN A 136 6.58 14.77 0.63
CA GLN A 136 5.72 15.88 0.26
C GLN A 136 6.12 17.06 1.09
N SER A 137 6.78 17.95 0.46
CA SER A 137 7.12 19.12 1.17
C SER A 137 5.90 19.89 1.38
N LYS A 138 5.83 20.38 2.32
CA LYS A 138 4.85 21.15 2.36
C LYS A 138 5.29 22.34 2.34
N PRO A 139 5.06 22.71 1.64
CA PRO A 139 5.70 23.91 1.47
C PRO A 139 5.53 24.76 2.44
#